data_d9c9a50c861bec9d92176cf010a9414f
#
_entry.id   d9c9a50c861bec9d92176cf010a9414f
#
_cell.length_a   1.000
_cell.length_b   1.000
_cell.length_c   1.000
_cell.angle_alpha   90.00
_cell.angle_beta   90.00
_cell.angle_gamma   90.00
#
_symmetry.space_group_name_H-M   'P 1'
#
loop_
_entity.id
_entity.type
_entity.pdbx_description
1 polymer ?
#
loop_
_entity_poly.entity_id
_entity_poly.type
_entity_poly.pdbx_seq_one_letter_code
_entity_poly.pdbx_strand_id
1 'polypeptide(L)'
;MRIKISTIVFSLFLGSCAFNQKLPLFDNCQFPINSPYPGGVLSIDIKNIDFDSNTKLNTEGLASSVCKYSLYQSKIFIPIPLDFKSKKVDVKQGGILLNSNKIFDKNYRESRITISNNDYVSPGEELQPRIRREYGLSQEAKNTYTPIKLKDWAMIEPAKGQISSEFGVRRFINNQPRNRHSGMDIAAPEGSEVSAPLSGEIIIASNFFYKGNVIYINHGGGLVSSYSHLSQIKIKNGDKVKKGDLIGLIGQTGRVTGPHLHWEVYLMGVAINPEIFLNSSI
;
A
#
# COMPACT_ATOMS: atom_id res chain seq x y z
N MET A 1 -67.88 -37.71 43.30
CA MET A 1 -67.40 -36.76 42.26
C MET A 1 -65.88 -36.69 42.34
N ARG A 2 -65.16 -37.42 41.49
CA ARG A 2 -63.69 -37.53 41.50
C ARG A 2 -63.16 -36.72 40.35
N ILE A 3 -62.47 -35.67 40.65
CA ILE A 3 -61.79 -34.79 39.65
C ILE A 3 -60.45 -35.43 39.32
N LYS A 4 -60.24 -35.79 38.05
CA LYS A 4 -58.94 -36.23 37.50
C LYS A 4 -58.16 -35.00 37.13
N ILE A 5 -57.00 -34.76 37.77
CA ILE A 5 -56.05 -33.80 37.39
C ILE A 5 -55.11 -34.46 36.36
N SER A 6 -55.15 -33.96 35.15
CA SER A 6 -54.23 -34.40 34.07
C SER A 6 -53.02 -33.55 34.08
N THR A 7 -51.85 -34.13 34.41
CA THR A 7 -50.53 -33.46 34.41
C THR A 7 -50.00 -33.43 32.99
N ILE A 8 -49.96 -32.25 32.38
CA ILE A 8 -49.30 -32.03 31.08
C ILE A 8 -47.84 -31.78 31.35
N VAL A 9 -47.01 -32.73 30.98
CA VAL A 9 -45.53 -32.56 30.98
C VAL A 9 -45.14 -31.80 29.73
N PHE A 10 -44.70 -30.56 29.90
CA PHE A 10 -44.15 -29.75 28.82
C PHE A 10 -42.66 -30.07 28.70
N SER A 11 -42.29 -30.88 27.73
CA SER A 11 -40.88 -31.13 27.35
C SER A 11 -40.31 -29.90 26.67
N LEU A 12 -39.53 -29.10 27.39
CA LEU A 12 -38.70 -28.06 26.80
C LEU A 12 -37.52 -28.72 26.08
N PHE A 13 -37.63 -28.85 24.75
CA PHE A 13 -36.51 -29.09 23.88
C PHE A 13 -35.67 -27.79 23.81
N LEU A 14 -34.64 -27.68 24.63
CA LEU A 14 -33.57 -26.71 24.43
C LEU A 14 -32.73 -27.17 23.24
N GLY A 15 -33.17 -26.77 22.07
CA GLY A 15 -32.36 -26.84 20.86
C GLY A 15 -31.15 -25.94 21.02
N SER A 16 -30.00 -26.50 21.43
CA SER A 16 -28.72 -25.87 21.37
C SER A 16 -28.34 -25.64 19.90
N CYS A 17 -28.77 -24.53 19.30
CA CYS A 17 -28.18 -24.01 18.09
C CYS A 17 -26.79 -23.52 18.46
N ALA A 18 -25.82 -24.41 18.43
CA ALA A 18 -24.42 -24.05 18.33
C ALA A 18 -24.28 -23.31 16.99
N PHE A 19 -24.32 -21.96 17.02
CA PHE A 19 -23.86 -21.14 15.95
C PHE A 19 -22.35 -21.38 15.82
N ASN A 20 -22.01 -22.37 15.02
CA ASN A 20 -20.67 -22.53 14.48
C ASN A 20 -20.46 -21.41 13.45
N GLN A 21 -20.33 -20.17 13.92
CA GLN A 21 -19.75 -19.12 13.11
C GLN A 21 -18.30 -19.54 12.88
N LYS A 22 -18.06 -20.27 11.78
CA LYS A 22 -16.76 -20.29 11.15
C LYS A 22 -16.38 -18.83 10.93
N LEU A 23 -15.51 -18.30 11.79
CA LEU A 23 -14.81 -17.04 11.51
C LEU A 23 -14.27 -17.20 10.09
N PRO A 24 -14.54 -16.24 9.19
CA PRO A 24 -14.02 -16.35 7.85
C PRO A 24 -12.50 -16.48 7.99
N LEU A 25 -11.98 -17.63 7.67
CA LEU A 25 -10.56 -17.85 7.48
C LEU A 25 -10.15 -16.83 6.43
N PHE A 26 -9.30 -15.89 6.82
CA PHE A 26 -8.72 -14.94 5.87
C PHE A 26 -7.78 -15.74 4.99
N ASP A 27 -8.27 -16.12 3.83
CA ASP A 27 -7.60 -17.06 2.96
C ASP A 27 -6.23 -16.57 2.48
N ASN A 28 -5.84 -15.32 2.66
CA ASN A 28 -4.62 -14.85 2.03
C ASN A 28 -3.99 -13.62 2.67
N CYS A 29 -3.17 -13.79 3.68
CA CYS A 29 -2.09 -12.87 3.95
C CYS A 29 -0.86 -13.17 3.04
N GLN A 30 -1.06 -13.44 1.76
CA GLN A 30 0.02 -13.82 0.85
C GLN A 30 0.80 -12.62 0.33
N PHE A 31 0.14 -11.49 0.16
CA PHE A 31 0.75 -10.25 -0.32
C PHE A 31 0.89 -9.22 0.79
N PRO A 32 1.96 -8.39 0.75
CA PRO A 32 3.05 -8.40 -0.23
C PRO A 32 3.96 -9.62 -0.09
N ILE A 33 4.60 -10.02 -1.20
CA ILE A 33 5.60 -11.10 -1.21
C ILE A 33 6.79 -10.71 -0.34
N ASN A 34 7.30 -11.65 0.48
CA ASN A 34 8.46 -11.41 1.33
C ASN A 34 9.66 -10.96 0.50
N SER A 35 10.12 -9.76 0.76
CA SER A 35 11.16 -9.08 0.00
C SER A 35 12.11 -8.34 0.95
N PRO A 36 13.02 -9.06 1.63
CA PRO A 36 13.85 -8.56 2.72
C PRO A 36 15.04 -7.72 2.21
N TYR A 37 14.76 -6.60 1.57
CA TYR A 37 15.77 -5.65 1.08
C TYR A 37 15.22 -4.21 1.17
N PRO A 38 16.07 -3.15 1.18
CA PRO A 38 15.62 -1.77 1.18
C PRO A 38 14.64 -1.47 0.03
N GLY A 39 13.44 -0.99 0.35
CA GLY A 39 12.34 -0.80 -0.60
C GLY A 39 11.43 -2.02 -0.76
N GLY A 40 11.70 -3.10 -0.05
CA GLY A 40 10.83 -4.27 0.04
C GLY A 40 10.02 -4.33 1.33
N VAL A 41 9.48 -5.50 1.63
CA VAL A 41 8.69 -5.78 2.85
C VAL A 41 9.15 -7.09 3.46
N LEU A 42 9.38 -7.11 4.76
CA LEU A 42 9.44 -8.36 5.51
C LEU A 42 8.02 -8.88 5.72
N SER A 43 7.78 -10.12 5.32
CA SER A 43 6.55 -10.86 5.58
C SER A 43 6.87 -12.02 6.50
N ILE A 44 6.46 -11.94 7.76
CA ILE A 44 6.88 -12.86 8.83
C ILE A 44 5.67 -13.60 9.36
N ASP A 45 5.67 -14.93 9.26
CA ASP A 45 4.66 -15.76 9.88
C ASP A 45 4.95 -15.93 11.37
N ILE A 46 3.98 -15.58 12.20
CA ILE A 46 4.02 -15.76 13.65
C ILE A 46 2.95 -16.76 14.06
N LYS A 47 3.35 -17.76 14.82
CA LYS A 47 2.47 -18.82 15.33
C LYS A 47 2.37 -18.74 16.86
N ASN A 48 1.26 -19.21 17.39
CA ASN A 48 1.01 -19.35 18.83
C ASN A 48 1.00 -18.04 19.62
N ILE A 49 0.78 -16.90 18.95
CA ILE A 49 0.62 -15.60 19.59
C ILE A 49 -0.71 -15.03 19.16
N ASP A 50 -1.53 -14.63 20.14
CA ASP A 50 -2.75 -13.90 19.88
C ASP A 50 -2.41 -12.39 19.83
N PHE A 51 -2.45 -11.84 18.63
CA PHE A 51 -2.32 -10.39 18.43
C PHE A 51 -3.70 -9.75 18.53
N ASP A 52 -3.88 -8.95 19.55
CA ASP A 52 -5.03 -8.04 19.68
C ASP A 52 -4.69 -6.63 19.11
N SER A 53 -5.68 -5.75 19.13
CA SER A 53 -5.52 -4.37 18.68
C SER A 53 -4.54 -3.54 19.52
N ASN A 54 -4.18 -4.01 20.71
CA ASN A 54 -3.30 -3.34 21.66
C ASN A 54 -1.87 -3.91 21.65
N THR A 55 -1.64 -4.98 20.89
CA THR A 55 -0.33 -5.62 20.83
C THR A 55 0.69 -4.70 20.18
N LYS A 56 1.64 -4.24 20.98
CA LYS A 56 2.76 -3.40 20.51
C LYS A 56 3.94 -4.28 20.14
N LEU A 57 4.32 -4.24 18.86
CA LEU A 57 5.55 -4.84 18.37
C LEU A 57 6.67 -3.81 18.38
N ASN A 58 7.85 -4.23 18.82
CA ASN A 58 9.09 -3.48 18.64
C ASN A 58 9.82 -4.07 17.41
N THR A 59 9.92 -3.28 16.37
CA THR A 59 10.50 -3.60 15.06
C THR A 59 11.68 -2.67 14.75
N GLU A 60 12.44 -2.29 15.77
CA GLU A 60 13.60 -1.37 15.67
C GLU A 60 13.23 0.00 15.04
N GLY A 61 12.05 0.51 15.37
CA GLY A 61 11.55 1.80 14.88
C GLY A 61 10.88 1.75 13.51
N LEU A 62 10.83 0.59 12.86
CA LEU A 62 10.07 0.43 11.62
C LEU A 62 8.58 0.30 11.93
N ALA A 63 7.74 0.83 11.05
CA ALA A 63 6.31 0.60 11.10
C ALA A 63 5.97 -0.87 10.79
N SER A 64 4.86 -1.35 11.30
CA SER A 64 4.40 -2.72 11.01
C SER A 64 2.89 -2.78 10.89
N SER A 65 2.40 -3.68 10.05
CA SER A 65 1.00 -4.05 9.93
C SER A 65 0.84 -5.53 10.22
N VAL A 66 -0.26 -5.91 10.86
CA VAL A 66 -0.53 -7.31 11.22
C VAL A 66 -1.76 -7.80 10.47
N CYS A 67 -1.61 -8.90 9.75
CA CYS A 67 -2.71 -9.63 9.15
C CYS A 67 -2.94 -10.93 9.95
N LYS A 68 -4.09 -11.01 10.62
CA LYS A 68 -4.49 -12.18 11.40
C LYS A 68 -5.36 -13.10 10.54
N TYR A 69 -4.94 -14.34 10.32
CA TYR A 69 -5.66 -15.30 9.50
C TYR A 69 -6.21 -16.52 10.28
N SER A 70 -5.80 -16.67 11.54
CA SER A 70 -6.44 -17.59 12.51
C SER A 70 -6.28 -17.06 13.93
N LEU A 71 -6.86 -17.77 14.93
CA LEU A 71 -6.70 -17.40 16.35
C LEU A 71 -5.23 -17.37 16.80
N TYR A 72 -4.39 -18.24 16.24
CA TYR A 72 -3.00 -18.41 16.66
C TYR A 72 -1.98 -18.22 15.53
N GLN A 73 -2.43 -17.67 14.40
CA GLN A 73 -1.58 -17.46 13.24
C GLN A 73 -1.78 -16.07 12.67
N SER A 74 -0.71 -15.34 12.58
CA SER A 74 -0.68 -13.99 12.02
C SER A 74 0.54 -13.82 11.14
N LYS A 75 0.45 -12.91 10.19
CA LYS A 75 1.58 -12.44 9.40
C LYS A 75 1.84 -10.98 9.72
N ILE A 76 3.09 -10.67 9.99
CA ILE A 76 3.54 -9.30 10.21
C ILE A 76 4.18 -8.81 8.92
N PHE A 77 3.76 -7.64 8.46
CA PHE A 77 4.36 -6.92 7.35
C PHE A 77 5.13 -5.72 7.87
N ILE A 78 6.42 -5.66 7.57
CA ILE A 78 7.30 -4.55 7.96
C ILE A 78 7.91 -3.96 6.68
N PRO A 79 7.46 -2.76 6.24
CA PRO A 79 8.05 -2.09 5.10
C PRO A 79 9.47 -1.63 5.43
N ILE A 80 10.40 -1.85 4.51
CA ILE A 80 11.81 -1.50 4.66
C ILE A 80 12.10 -0.24 3.83
N PRO A 81 12.40 0.91 4.46
CA PRO A 81 12.73 2.14 3.74
C PRO A 81 13.91 1.97 2.75
N LEU A 82 13.90 2.74 1.66
CA LEU A 82 14.98 2.70 0.66
C LEU A 82 16.36 3.07 1.19
N ASP A 83 16.42 3.85 2.26
CA ASP A 83 17.64 4.30 2.93
C ASP A 83 18.02 3.45 4.15
N PHE A 84 17.29 2.36 4.39
CA PHE A 84 17.56 1.45 5.49
C PHE A 84 18.93 0.78 5.34
N LYS A 85 19.73 0.81 6.41
CA LYS A 85 21.14 0.38 6.38
C LYS A 85 21.44 -0.84 7.24
N SER A 86 20.57 -1.16 8.19
CA SER A 86 20.79 -2.32 9.03
C SER A 86 20.70 -3.61 8.21
N LYS A 87 21.54 -4.59 8.56
CA LYS A 87 21.56 -5.91 7.92
C LYS A 87 20.59 -6.90 8.58
N LYS A 88 19.87 -6.44 9.59
CA LYS A 88 18.97 -7.27 10.39
C LYS A 88 17.80 -6.43 10.91
N VAL A 89 16.67 -7.09 11.07
CA VAL A 89 15.50 -6.54 11.80
C VAL A 89 15.03 -7.59 12.80
N ASP A 90 15.06 -7.26 14.07
CA ASP A 90 14.50 -8.08 15.14
C ASP A 90 13.05 -7.64 15.43
N VAL A 91 12.17 -8.60 15.55
CA VAL A 91 10.78 -8.41 15.96
C VAL A 91 10.62 -8.89 17.39
N LYS A 92 10.22 -8.01 18.29
CA LYS A 92 10.05 -8.30 19.72
C LYS A 92 8.67 -7.90 20.21
N GLN A 93 8.17 -8.63 21.21
CA GLN A 93 6.96 -8.32 21.94
C GLN A 93 7.26 -8.37 23.45
N GLY A 94 7.00 -7.30 24.20
CA GLY A 94 7.28 -7.25 25.64
C GLY A 94 8.74 -7.56 25.99
N GLY A 95 9.71 -7.26 25.11
CA GLY A 95 11.12 -7.58 25.26
C GLY A 95 11.53 -8.98 24.78
N ILE A 96 10.59 -9.87 24.51
CA ILE A 96 10.85 -11.23 24.01
C ILE A 96 11.08 -11.17 22.50
N LEU A 97 12.19 -11.78 22.04
CA LEU A 97 12.48 -11.92 20.61
C LEU A 97 11.54 -12.95 19.98
N LEU A 98 10.72 -12.52 19.03
CA LEU A 98 9.82 -13.38 18.27
C LEU A 98 10.48 -13.89 16.99
N ASN A 99 11.22 -13.02 16.32
CA ASN A 99 11.88 -13.35 15.05
C ASN A 99 13.07 -12.43 14.80
N SER A 100 14.07 -12.91 14.06
CA SER A 100 15.25 -12.15 13.63
C SER A 100 15.44 -12.37 12.13
N ASN A 101 15.42 -11.29 11.36
CA ASN A 101 15.38 -11.36 9.90
C ASN A 101 16.58 -10.66 9.29
N LYS A 102 17.28 -11.36 8.41
CA LYS A 102 18.37 -10.80 7.63
C LYS A 102 17.82 -9.89 6.53
N ILE A 103 18.43 -8.72 6.36
CA ILE A 103 18.16 -7.80 5.27
C ILE A 103 19.29 -7.91 4.25
N PHE A 104 18.94 -8.18 3.00
CA PHE A 104 19.87 -8.32 1.90
C PHE A 104 20.13 -6.97 1.22
N ASP A 105 21.31 -6.81 0.65
CA ASP A 105 21.59 -5.64 -0.20
C ASP A 105 20.79 -5.75 -1.50
N LYS A 106 20.31 -4.60 -1.98
CA LYS A 106 19.76 -4.46 -3.32
C LYS A 106 20.44 -3.30 -4.03
N ASN A 107 21.09 -3.58 -5.13
CA ASN A 107 21.68 -2.56 -5.98
C ASN A 107 20.61 -1.99 -6.90
N TYR A 108 20.43 -0.67 -6.84
CA TYR A 108 19.52 0.06 -7.69
C TYR A 108 20.33 0.82 -8.74
N ARG A 109 19.89 0.72 -10.00
CA ARG A 109 20.56 1.42 -11.09
C ARG A 109 20.51 2.95 -10.94
N GLU A 110 21.34 3.66 -11.68
CA GLU A 110 21.38 5.11 -11.74
C GLU A 110 20.71 5.58 -13.04
N SER A 111 19.99 6.69 -12.98
CA SER A 111 19.38 7.36 -14.12
C SER A 111 19.71 8.83 -14.08
N ARG A 112 20.19 9.38 -15.22
CA ARG A 112 20.47 10.78 -15.43
C ARG A 112 19.58 11.31 -16.52
N ILE A 113 18.75 12.32 -16.19
CA ILE A 113 17.82 12.94 -17.12
C ILE A 113 18.04 14.45 -17.14
N THR A 114 17.71 15.07 -18.28
CA THR A 114 17.70 16.51 -18.44
C THR A 114 16.26 17.01 -18.54
N ILE A 115 15.95 18.06 -17.79
CA ILE A 115 14.66 18.76 -17.84
C ILE A 115 14.96 20.20 -18.24
N SER A 116 14.34 20.68 -19.33
CA SER A 116 14.56 22.02 -19.87
C SER A 116 13.83 23.11 -19.10
N ASN A 117 12.63 22.78 -18.54
CA ASN A 117 11.89 23.74 -17.72
C ASN A 117 12.55 23.88 -16.34
N ASN A 118 13.15 25.07 -16.10
CA ASN A 118 13.91 25.34 -14.89
C ASN A 118 13.02 25.36 -13.62
N ASP A 119 11.74 25.70 -13.72
CA ASP A 119 10.83 25.71 -12.57
C ASP A 119 10.68 24.31 -11.94
N TYR A 120 10.76 23.28 -12.76
CA TYR A 120 10.73 21.90 -12.26
C TYR A 120 12.07 21.43 -11.66
N VAL A 121 13.15 22.16 -11.90
CA VAL A 121 14.50 21.83 -11.39
C VAL A 121 14.83 22.66 -10.15
N SER A 122 14.59 23.97 -10.24
CA SER A 122 14.87 24.97 -9.20
C SER A 122 13.71 25.98 -9.15
N PRO A 123 12.56 25.61 -8.55
CA PRO A 123 11.38 26.47 -8.53
C PRO A 123 11.61 27.76 -7.74
N GLY A 124 11.11 28.86 -8.28
CA GLY A 124 11.16 30.17 -7.65
C GLY A 124 10.40 30.25 -6.33
N GLU A 125 10.59 31.34 -5.59
CA GLU A 125 9.99 31.54 -4.27
C GLU A 125 8.46 31.56 -4.31
N GLU A 126 7.87 32.07 -5.39
CA GLU A 126 6.42 32.14 -5.60
C GLU A 126 5.75 30.76 -5.67
N LEU A 127 6.46 29.72 -6.10
CA LEU A 127 5.97 28.34 -6.18
C LEU A 127 6.11 27.58 -4.85
N GLN A 128 6.97 28.03 -3.95
CA GLN A 128 7.27 27.33 -2.71
C GLN A 128 6.08 27.11 -1.78
N PRO A 129 5.11 28.07 -1.62
CA PRO A 129 3.92 27.83 -0.80
C PRO A 129 3.04 26.72 -1.36
N ARG A 130 2.87 26.64 -2.68
CA ARG A 130 2.13 25.59 -3.37
C ARG A 130 2.81 24.24 -3.15
N ILE A 131 4.11 24.15 -3.40
CA ILE A 131 4.90 22.92 -3.28
C ILE A 131 4.86 22.39 -1.84
N ARG A 132 5.02 23.26 -0.83
CA ARG A 132 4.94 22.84 0.58
C ARG A 132 3.58 22.31 0.97
N ARG A 133 2.49 22.97 0.55
CA ARG A 133 1.13 22.51 0.80
C ARG A 133 0.88 21.12 0.18
N GLU A 134 1.24 20.95 -1.09
CA GLU A 134 1.05 19.69 -1.83
C GLU A 134 1.91 18.57 -1.26
N TYR A 135 3.11 18.89 -0.77
CA TYR A 135 3.95 17.95 -0.03
C TYR A 135 3.26 17.50 1.26
N GLY A 136 2.70 18.43 2.05
CA GLY A 136 1.94 18.12 3.26
C GLY A 136 0.76 17.18 2.98
N LEU A 137 -0.08 17.51 1.99
CA LEU A 137 -1.19 16.66 1.56
C LEU A 137 -0.74 15.25 1.14
N SER A 138 0.39 15.17 0.41
CA SER A 138 0.97 13.89 0.02
C SER A 138 1.44 13.07 1.24
N GLN A 139 2.03 13.71 2.26
CA GLN A 139 2.45 13.01 3.48
C GLN A 139 1.24 12.52 4.29
N GLU A 140 0.19 13.32 4.42
CA GLU A 140 -1.06 12.92 5.06
C GLU A 140 -1.68 11.70 4.35
N ALA A 141 -1.78 11.76 3.02
CA ALA A 141 -2.32 10.67 2.23
C ALA A 141 -1.54 9.35 2.42
N LYS A 142 -0.21 9.40 2.34
CA LYS A 142 0.66 8.22 2.49
C LYS A 142 0.54 7.57 3.87
N ASN A 143 0.29 8.38 4.91
CA ASN A 143 0.15 7.93 6.29
C ASN A 143 -1.30 7.61 6.68
N THR A 144 -2.23 7.64 5.72
CA THR A 144 -3.62 7.29 5.99
C THR A 144 -3.72 5.84 6.46
N TYR A 145 -4.36 5.65 7.60
CA TYR A 145 -4.65 4.33 8.16
C TYR A 145 -6.14 4.19 8.41
N THR A 146 -6.75 3.21 7.78
CA THR A 146 -8.14 2.83 8.05
C THR A 146 -8.14 1.35 8.45
N PRO A 147 -8.64 0.99 9.65
CA PRO A 147 -8.77 -0.40 10.03
C PRO A 147 -9.61 -1.14 8.99
N ILE A 148 -9.10 -2.25 8.49
CA ILE A 148 -9.81 -3.08 7.52
C ILE A 148 -9.59 -4.56 7.83
N LYS A 149 -10.61 -5.38 7.60
CA LYS A 149 -10.43 -6.82 7.47
C LYS A 149 -9.92 -7.09 6.06
N LEU A 150 -8.60 -7.15 5.92
CA LEU A 150 -7.96 -7.40 4.63
C LEU A 150 -8.32 -8.80 4.13
N LYS A 151 -8.87 -8.87 2.92
CA LYS A 151 -9.11 -10.14 2.26
C LYS A 151 -7.94 -10.52 1.36
N ASP A 152 -7.39 -9.56 0.62
CA ASP A 152 -6.31 -9.78 -0.33
C ASP A 152 -5.68 -8.44 -0.73
N TRP A 153 -4.34 -8.37 -0.72
CA TRP A 153 -3.58 -7.22 -1.22
C TRP A 153 -2.95 -7.46 -2.59
N ALA A 154 -3.29 -8.57 -3.25
CA ALA A 154 -2.84 -8.81 -4.61
C ALA A 154 -3.39 -7.73 -5.56
N MET A 155 -2.48 -7.04 -6.22
CA MET A 155 -2.80 -5.98 -7.17
C MET A 155 -2.74 -6.50 -8.61
N ILE A 156 -3.51 -5.89 -9.50
CA ILE A 156 -3.31 -5.98 -10.95
C ILE A 156 -2.43 -4.82 -11.42
N GLU A 157 -1.86 -4.91 -12.60
CA GLU A 157 -1.19 -3.78 -13.24
C GLU A 157 -2.20 -2.64 -13.46
N PRO A 158 -1.86 -1.39 -13.05
CA PRO A 158 -2.78 -0.26 -13.19
C PRO A 158 -2.90 0.24 -14.64
N ALA A 159 -1.95 -0.06 -15.50
CA ALA A 159 -1.96 0.30 -16.91
C ALA A 159 -1.17 -0.71 -17.74
N LYS A 160 -1.55 -0.86 -19.00
CA LYS A 160 -0.77 -1.63 -19.98
C LYS A 160 0.35 -0.75 -20.54
N GLY A 161 1.59 -1.24 -20.52
CA GLY A 161 2.75 -0.51 -21.04
C GLY A 161 4.07 -1.18 -20.68
N GLN A 162 5.16 -0.53 -21.05
CA GLN A 162 6.51 -1.00 -20.73
C GLN A 162 7.01 -0.30 -19.46
N ILE A 163 7.66 -1.03 -18.56
CA ILE A 163 8.34 -0.42 -17.41
C ILE A 163 9.52 0.39 -17.96
N SER A 164 9.40 1.71 -17.91
CA SER A 164 10.45 2.63 -18.37
C SER A 164 11.42 3.04 -17.27
N SER A 165 10.97 2.98 -16.00
CA SER A 165 11.83 3.21 -14.84
C SER A 165 11.33 2.42 -13.64
N GLU A 166 12.21 1.58 -13.08
CA GLU A 166 11.90 0.73 -11.95
C GLU A 166 11.90 1.54 -10.64
N PHE A 167 11.30 0.96 -9.60
CA PHE A 167 11.38 1.45 -8.24
C PHE A 167 12.83 1.47 -7.72
N GLY A 168 13.17 2.47 -6.91
CA GLY A 168 14.47 2.58 -6.22
C GLY A 168 15.60 3.19 -7.04
N VAL A 169 15.40 3.45 -8.33
CA VAL A 169 16.40 4.09 -9.21
C VAL A 169 16.95 5.37 -8.59
N ARG A 170 18.27 5.52 -8.58
CA ARG A 170 18.99 6.72 -8.11
C ARG A 170 18.92 7.77 -9.21
N ARG A 171 18.17 8.85 -8.98
CA ARG A 171 17.88 9.87 -9.99
C ARG A 171 18.83 11.07 -9.87
N PHE A 172 19.34 11.51 -11.02
CA PHE A 172 20.01 12.80 -11.20
C PHE A 172 19.23 13.59 -12.26
N ILE A 173 18.82 14.81 -11.91
CA ILE A 173 18.16 15.74 -12.83
C ILE A 173 19.09 16.92 -13.04
N ASN A 174 19.48 17.20 -14.29
CA ASN A 174 20.46 18.23 -14.63
C ASN A 174 21.74 18.10 -13.78
N ASN A 175 22.25 16.88 -13.63
CA ASN A 175 23.39 16.48 -12.80
C ASN A 175 23.23 16.71 -11.28
N GLN A 176 22.08 17.18 -10.81
CA GLN A 176 21.80 17.34 -9.39
C GLN A 176 21.18 16.05 -8.81
N PRO A 177 21.67 15.50 -7.68
CA PRO A 177 21.08 14.35 -7.06
C PRO A 177 19.64 14.66 -6.59
N ARG A 178 18.75 13.73 -6.78
CA ARG A 178 17.34 13.78 -6.34
C ARG A 178 17.01 12.58 -5.47
N ASN A 179 15.87 12.64 -4.80
CA ASN A 179 15.34 11.47 -4.10
C ASN A 179 15.24 10.28 -5.05
N ARG A 180 15.48 9.10 -4.51
CA ARG A 180 15.30 7.85 -5.27
C ARG A 180 13.89 7.76 -5.83
N HIS A 181 13.74 7.02 -6.91
CA HIS A 181 12.44 6.75 -7.50
C HIS A 181 11.56 5.97 -6.53
N SER A 182 10.50 6.60 -6.02
CA SER A 182 9.59 6.02 -5.01
C SER A 182 8.46 5.18 -5.59
N GLY A 183 8.44 4.99 -6.91
CA GLY A 183 7.45 4.23 -7.63
C GLY A 183 8.00 3.52 -8.85
N MET A 184 7.13 3.16 -9.76
CA MET A 184 7.44 2.55 -11.04
C MET A 184 6.82 3.39 -12.15
N ASP A 185 7.57 3.64 -13.23
CA ASP A 185 7.07 4.36 -14.39
C ASP A 185 6.68 3.37 -15.49
N ILE A 186 5.43 3.45 -15.94
CA ILE A 186 4.86 2.62 -17.02
C ILE A 186 4.63 3.52 -18.23
N ALA A 187 5.48 3.38 -19.25
CA ALA A 187 5.37 4.12 -20.49
C ALA A 187 4.24 3.55 -21.37
N ALA A 188 3.33 4.42 -21.79
CA ALA A 188 2.27 4.12 -22.73
C ALA A 188 1.80 5.42 -23.42
N PRO A 189 1.10 5.34 -24.54
CA PRO A 189 0.56 6.51 -25.23
C PRO A 189 -0.32 7.37 -24.31
N GLU A 190 -0.27 8.69 -24.52
CA GLU A 190 -1.20 9.60 -23.82
C GLU A 190 -2.64 9.20 -24.14
N GLY A 191 -3.51 9.25 -23.11
CA GLY A 191 -4.90 8.79 -23.21
C GLY A 191 -5.10 7.30 -22.93
N SER A 192 -4.04 6.50 -22.72
CA SER A 192 -4.17 5.10 -22.29
C SER A 192 -4.85 5.02 -20.93
N GLU A 193 -5.67 3.98 -20.73
CA GLU A 193 -6.45 3.78 -19.49
C GLU A 193 -5.58 3.48 -18.28
N VAL A 194 -5.96 4.05 -17.15
CA VAL A 194 -5.42 3.75 -15.82
C VAL A 194 -6.53 3.23 -14.94
N SER A 195 -6.36 2.01 -14.44
CA SER A 195 -7.33 1.31 -13.59
C SER A 195 -6.85 1.21 -12.15
N ALA A 196 -7.78 1.14 -11.21
CA ALA A 196 -7.48 0.87 -9.81
C ALA A 196 -6.93 -0.57 -9.66
N PRO A 197 -5.68 -0.77 -9.20
CA PRO A 197 -5.12 -2.12 -9.09
C PRO A 197 -5.72 -2.93 -7.94
N LEU A 198 -6.36 -2.26 -6.99
CA LEU A 198 -7.04 -2.83 -5.84
C LEU A 198 -8.19 -1.91 -5.43
N SER A 199 -9.24 -2.49 -4.84
CA SER A 199 -10.38 -1.72 -4.33
C SER A 199 -9.95 -0.77 -3.22
N GLY A 200 -10.62 0.39 -3.11
CA GLY A 200 -10.31 1.39 -2.09
C GLY A 200 -11.17 2.64 -2.17
N GLU A 201 -10.77 3.65 -1.44
CA GLU A 201 -11.40 4.97 -1.41
C GLU A 201 -10.43 6.03 -1.93
N ILE A 202 -10.91 6.91 -2.79
CA ILE A 202 -10.13 8.02 -3.33
C ILE A 202 -9.95 9.08 -2.27
N ILE A 203 -8.74 9.28 -1.81
CA ILE A 203 -8.41 10.27 -0.78
C ILE A 203 -7.82 11.55 -1.36
N ILE A 204 -7.24 11.51 -2.55
CA ILE A 204 -6.83 12.69 -3.33
C ILE A 204 -7.16 12.43 -4.81
N ALA A 205 -7.83 13.41 -5.42
CA ALA A 205 -7.98 13.58 -6.86
C ALA A 205 -7.76 15.07 -7.15
N SER A 206 -6.57 15.47 -7.62
CA SER A 206 -6.15 16.87 -7.67
C SER A 206 -5.03 17.09 -8.70
N ASN A 207 -4.62 18.36 -8.88
CA ASN A 207 -3.45 18.72 -9.66
C ASN A 207 -2.36 19.27 -8.75
N PHE A 208 -1.18 18.63 -8.75
CA PHE A 208 0.00 19.01 -8.00
C PHE A 208 1.13 19.48 -8.92
N PHE A 209 1.94 20.40 -8.46
CA PHE A 209 3.00 21.00 -9.25
C PHE A 209 3.94 19.96 -9.89
N TYR A 210 4.52 19.06 -9.07
CA TYR A 210 5.43 18.05 -9.58
C TYR A 210 4.75 16.80 -10.14
N LYS A 211 3.63 16.40 -9.53
CA LYS A 211 2.92 15.15 -9.89
C LYS A 211 1.92 15.33 -11.04
N GLY A 212 1.62 16.58 -11.41
CA GLY A 212 0.54 16.87 -12.35
C GLY A 212 -0.82 16.42 -11.80
N ASN A 213 -1.69 15.95 -12.66
CA ASN A 213 -2.94 15.33 -12.22
C ASN A 213 -2.62 14.02 -11.49
N VAL A 214 -3.06 13.93 -10.25
CA VAL A 214 -2.69 12.87 -9.33
C VAL A 214 -3.89 12.32 -8.57
N ILE A 215 -3.90 11.01 -8.38
CA ILE A 215 -4.87 10.28 -7.57
C ILE A 215 -4.11 9.58 -6.45
N TYR A 216 -4.70 9.54 -5.25
CA TYR A 216 -4.29 8.64 -4.16
C TYR A 216 -5.48 7.79 -3.75
N ILE A 217 -5.26 6.48 -3.60
CA ILE A 217 -6.26 5.51 -3.17
C ILE A 217 -5.83 4.91 -1.83
N ASN A 218 -6.69 5.01 -0.83
CA ASN A 218 -6.57 4.30 0.44
C ASN A 218 -7.21 2.92 0.30
N HIS A 219 -6.40 1.87 0.39
CA HIS A 219 -6.84 0.47 0.34
C HIS A 219 -7.13 -0.12 1.72
N GLY A 220 -6.84 0.65 2.79
CA GLY A 220 -6.94 0.23 4.19
C GLY A 220 -5.71 -0.49 4.71
N GLY A 221 -5.66 -0.71 6.03
CA GLY A 221 -4.52 -1.34 6.70
C GLY A 221 -3.19 -0.59 6.57
N GLY A 222 -3.22 0.71 6.24
CA GLY A 222 -2.03 1.51 5.95
C GLY A 222 -1.46 1.31 4.54
N LEU A 223 -2.19 0.62 3.64
CA LEU A 223 -1.83 0.47 2.24
C LEU A 223 -2.45 1.60 1.42
N VAL A 224 -1.61 2.38 0.75
CA VAL A 224 -2.01 3.50 -0.12
C VAL A 224 -1.27 3.39 -1.45
N SER A 225 -1.94 3.70 -2.55
CA SER A 225 -1.30 3.84 -3.86
C SER A 225 -1.51 5.22 -4.47
N SER A 226 -0.61 5.65 -5.35
CA SER A 226 -0.75 6.92 -6.08
C SER A 226 -0.44 6.79 -7.57
N TYR A 227 -1.11 7.64 -8.36
CA TYR A 227 -1.10 7.63 -9.83
C TYR A 227 -0.88 9.05 -10.30
N SER A 228 0.27 9.33 -10.87
CA SER A 228 0.66 10.70 -11.26
C SER A 228 0.81 10.86 -12.77
N HIS A 229 0.92 12.11 -13.20
CA HIS A 229 1.14 12.54 -14.58
C HIS A 229 -0.04 12.30 -15.51
N LEU A 230 -1.26 12.13 -14.95
CA LEU A 230 -2.46 11.84 -15.71
C LEU A 230 -2.84 13.01 -16.64
N SER A 231 -3.37 12.71 -17.84
CA SER A 231 -4.03 13.69 -18.70
C SER A 231 -5.42 14.02 -18.16
N GLN A 232 -6.13 13.02 -17.64
CA GLN A 232 -7.46 13.17 -17.10
C GLN A 232 -7.68 12.30 -15.86
N ILE A 233 -8.35 12.89 -14.85
CA ILE A 233 -8.89 12.20 -13.68
C ILE A 233 -10.37 11.90 -13.97
N LYS A 234 -10.81 10.64 -13.74
CA LYS A 234 -12.18 10.18 -14.01
C LYS A 234 -13.05 10.03 -12.77
N ILE A 235 -12.49 10.28 -11.60
CA ILE A 235 -13.09 10.09 -10.28
C ILE A 235 -12.84 11.32 -9.41
N LYS A 236 -13.45 11.38 -8.24
CA LYS A 236 -13.31 12.48 -7.27
C LYS A 236 -13.02 11.97 -5.86
N ASN A 237 -12.58 12.86 -4.99
CA ASN A 237 -12.37 12.58 -3.57
C ASN A 237 -13.63 11.97 -2.94
N GLY A 238 -13.44 10.92 -2.14
CA GLY A 238 -14.49 10.17 -1.46
C GLY A 238 -15.16 9.07 -2.30
N ASP A 239 -14.88 8.98 -3.61
CA ASP A 239 -15.39 7.88 -4.42
C ASP A 239 -14.78 6.54 -3.97
N LYS A 240 -15.61 5.49 -3.96
CA LYS A 240 -15.16 4.12 -3.74
C LYS A 240 -14.97 3.42 -5.07
N VAL A 241 -13.81 2.84 -5.27
CA VAL A 241 -13.46 2.11 -6.48
C VAL A 241 -13.25 0.64 -6.18
N LYS A 242 -13.58 -0.20 -7.16
CA LYS A 242 -13.27 -1.63 -7.17
C LYS A 242 -11.99 -1.88 -7.97
N LYS A 243 -11.33 -2.99 -7.69
CA LYS A 243 -10.22 -3.49 -8.50
C LYS A 243 -10.64 -3.59 -9.96
N GLY A 244 -9.90 -2.93 -10.87
CA GLY A 244 -10.19 -2.86 -12.31
C GLY A 244 -11.00 -1.64 -12.75
N ASP A 245 -11.56 -0.84 -11.86
CA ASP A 245 -12.32 0.36 -12.24
C ASP A 245 -11.40 1.39 -12.90
N LEU A 246 -11.87 2.03 -13.97
CA LEU A 246 -11.18 3.13 -14.66
C LEU A 246 -11.13 4.35 -13.75
N ILE A 247 -9.93 4.83 -13.44
CA ILE A 247 -9.71 5.99 -12.55
C ILE A 247 -9.15 7.22 -13.27
N GLY A 248 -8.49 7.05 -14.41
CA GLY A 248 -7.88 8.14 -15.15
C GLY A 248 -7.29 7.71 -16.47
N LEU A 249 -6.63 8.64 -17.14
CA LEU A 249 -5.92 8.40 -18.39
C LEU A 249 -4.47 8.85 -18.27
N ILE A 250 -3.53 8.09 -18.83
CA ILE A 250 -2.10 8.44 -18.89
C ILE A 250 -1.92 9.78 -19.60
N GLY A 251 -1.00 10.59 -19.12
CA GLY A 251 -0.64 11.86 -19.70
C GLY A 251 0.83 12.20 -19.50
N GLN A 252 1.12 13.51 -19.56
CA GLN A 252 2.44 14.07 -19.34
C GLN A 252 2.38 15.36 -18.52
N THR A 253 1.41 15.44 -17.59
CA THR A 253 1.26 16.61 -16.70
C THR A 253 2.29 16.63 -15.57
N GLY A 254 2.66 17.81 -15.08
CA GLY A 254 3.68 17.98 -14.03
C GLY A 254 5.12 17.83 -14.56
N ARG A 255 6.03 17.31 -13.73
CA ARG A 255 7.46 17.18 -14.04
C ARG A 255 7.77 15.85 -14.73
N VAL A 256 7.73 15.82 -16.04
CA VAL A 256 7.95 14.62 -16.86
C VAL A 256 8.81 14.91 -18.08
N THR A 257 9.30 13.86 -18.73
CA THR A 257 10.01 13.92 -20.02
C THR A 257 9.20 13.37 -21.19
N GLY A 258 8.07 12.76 -20.92
CA GLY A 258 7.18 12.17 -21.92
C GLY A 258 6.01 11.43 -21.26
N PRO A 259 5.03 10.92 -22.06
CA PRO A 259 3.85 10.27 -21.53
C PRO A 259 4.18 8.97 -20.79
N HIS A 260 3.74 8.87 -19.53
CA HIS A 260 3.84 7.67 -18.71
C HIS A 260 2.94 7.79 -17.48
N LEU A 261 2.63 6.65 -16.88
CA LEU A 261 2.06 6.59 -15.54
C LEU A 261 3.20 6.43 -14.53
N HIS A 262 3.30 7.33 -13.55
CA HIS A 262 4.11 7.11 -12.35
C HIS A 262 3.22 6.49 -11.27
N TRP A 263 3.47 5.22 -10.93
CA TRP A 263 2.70 4.43 -9.96
C TRP A 263 3.54 4.18 -8.71
N GLU A 264 3.01 4.59 -7.54
CA GLU A 264 3.64 4.39 -6.24
C GLU A 264 2.74 3.56 -5.33
N VAL A 265 3.35 2.74 -4.48
CA VAL A 265 2.68 2.00 -3.42
C VAL A 265 3.37 2.29 -2.09
N TYR A 266 2.57 2.58 -1.08
CA TYR A 266 3.02 2.87 0.28
C TYR A 266 2.39 1.91 1.27
N LEU A 267 3.19 1.37 2.18
CA LEU A 267 2.71 0.62 3.32
C LEU A 267 3.14 1.36 4.59
N MET A 268 2.17 1.77 5.43
CA MET A 268 2.43 2.51 6.66
C MET A 268 3.31 3.77 6.42
N GLY A 269 3.06 4.50 5.34
CA GLY A 269 3.79 5.70 4.95
C GLY A 269 5.12 5.48 4.22
N VAL A 270 5.62 4.26 4.19
CA VAL A 270 6.90 3.89 3.55
C VAL A 270 6.67 3.49 2.11
N ALA A 271 7.39 4.11 1.17
CA ALA A 271 7.36 3.73 -0.24
C ALA A 271 8.01 2.35 -0.43
N ILE A 272 7.34 1.45 -1.11
CA ILE A 272 7.79 0.09 -1.37
C ILE A 272 7.63 -0.29 -2.84
N ASN A 273 8.42 -1.25 -3.31
CA ASN A 273 8.39 -1.70 -4.69
C ASN A 273 6.99 -2.21 -5.07
N PRO A 274 6.30 -1.59 -6.04
CA PRO A 274 4.95 -2.01 -6.43
C PRO A 274 4.89 -3.45 -6.96
N GLU A 275 5.95 -3.96 -7.57
CA GLU A 275 6.00 -5.32 -8.15
C GLU A 275 5.69 -6.41 -7.12
N ILE A 276 6.01 -6.19 -5.82
CA ILE A 276 5.78 -7.20 -4.78
C ILE A 276 4.30 -7.40 -4.42
N PHE A 277 3.40 -6.57 -4.98
CA PHE A 277 1.95 -6.71 -4.86
C PHE A 277 1.30 -7.29 -6.10
N LEU A 278 2.03 -7.35 -7.22
CA LEU A 278 1.48 -7.87 -8.46
C LEU A 278 1.28 -9.38 -8.34
N ASN A 279 0.04 -9.83 -8.56
CA ASN A 279 -0.25 -11.23 -8.77
C ASN A 279 0.19 -11.56 -10.20
N SER A 280 1.47 -11.87 -10.38
CA SER A 280 1.94 -12.48 -11.60
C SER A 280 1.29 -13.86 -11.66
N SER A 281 0.18 -13.96 -12.35
CA SER A 281 -0.33 -15.27 -12.77
C SER A 281 0.79 -15.89 -13.61
N ILE A 282 1.57 -16.76 -12.94
CA ILE A 282 2.52 -17.66 -13.61
C ILE A 282 1.73 -18.67 -14.41
#